data_a5bb66de1acefeb4dc321987093725b5
#
_entry.id   a5bb66de1acefeb4dc321987093725b5
#
_cell.length_a   1.000
_cell.length_b   1.000
_cell.length_c   1.000
_cell.angle_alpha   90.00
_cell.angle_beta   90.00
_cell.angle_gamma   90.00
#
_symmetry.space_group_name_H-M   'P 1'
#
loop_
_entity.id
_entity.type
_entity.pdbx_description
1 polymer ?
#
loop_
_entity_poly.entity_id
_entity_poly.type
_entity_poly.pdbx_seq_one_letter_code
_entity_poly.pdbx_strand_id
1 'polypeptide(L)'
;VGSEMCIRDSTPLDGLMMGTRCGAIDPAIVPFIMEKENLTAAEVNDLMNKKSGLLGISGISNDLRSVRQASEEGDERAQLAYDMYSNSAKKYIGQYIAVMGGVDAIVLTAGVGENCDKMRRMIFAGLQPLGIKIDLEKNRAGLRGEREISTDDSEVRIVIIPTDEEYMIARDTYQLVKEGTLEITELV
;
A
#
# COMPACT_ATOMS: atom_id res chain seq x y z
N VAL A 1 17.39 12.66 -1.10
CA VAL A 1 16.07 12.33 -0.52
C VAL A 1 15.96 10.84 -0.72
N GLY A 2 16.55 10.19 0.16
CA GLY A 2 16.77 8.80 -0.04
C GLY A 2 15.63 7.95 0.45
N SER A 3 15.97 6.76 0.68
CA SER A 3 15.32 5.62 1.29
C SER A 3 14.57 5.86 2.61
N GLU A 4 14.45 7.07 3.09
CA GLU A 4 13.64 7.48 4.25
C GLU A 4 12.14 7.20 4.06
N MET A 5 11.76 6.90 2.83
CA MET A 5 10.41 6.52 2.45
C MET A 5 10.16 5.02 2.58
N CYS A 6 11.13 4.29 3.12
CA CYS A 6 10.93 2.86 3.37
C CYS A 6 9.97 2.69 4.55
N ILE A 7 8.73 2.37 4.23
CA ILE A 7 7.62 2.18 5.17
C ILE A 7 7.85 0.99 6.13
N ARG A 8 8.97 0.26 6.01
CA ARG A 8 9.27 -0.96 6.76
C ARG A 8 10.67 -0.90 7.31
N ASP A 9 10.88 0.01 8.21
CA ASP A 9 12.21 0.24 8.76
C ASP A 9 12.63 -0.89 9.72
N SER A 10 11.90 -1.13 10.78
CA SER A 10 12.30 -2.10 11.81
C SER A 10 11.52 -3.41 11.74
N THR A 11 10.25 -3.38 11.36
CA THR A 11 9.38 -4.56 11.23
C THR A 11 8.49 -4.46 9.99
N PRO A 12 7.95 -5.59 9.50
CA PRO A 12 7.05 -5.57 8.36
C PRO A 12 5.63 -5.08 8.69
N LEU A 13 5.36 -4.61 9.91
CA LEU A 13 4.02 -4.21 10.37
C LEU A 13 3.72 -2.74 10.13
N ASP A 14 4.71 -1.86 10.28
CA ASP A 14 4.48 -0.42 10.15
C ASP A 14 4.05 -0.02 8.73
N GLY A 15 3.33 1.08 8.63
CA GLY A 15 2.87 1.63 7.37
C GLY A 15 1.40 1.35 7.07
N LEU A 16 1.10 1.14 5.80
CA LEU A 16 -0.26 0.87 5.34
C LEU A 16 -0.81 -0.46 5.88
N MET A 17 -2.10 -0.47 6.15
CA MET A 17 -2.84 -1.72 6.34
C MET A 17 -2.67 -2.60 5.09
N MET A 18 -2.46 -3.89 5.30
CA MET A 18 -2.23 -4.87 4.23
C MET A 18 -3.30 -5.97 4.22
N GLY A 19 -3.09 -7.03 3.45
CA GLY A 19 -4.04 -8.15 3.38
C GLY A 19 -4.31 -8.82 4.72
N THR A 20 -3.24 -9.12 5.49
CA THR A 20 -3.31 -9.76 6.81
C THR A 20 -2.66 -8.96 7.93
N ARG A 21 -1.84 -7.96 7.62
CA ARG A 21 -1.10 -7.14 8.59
C ARG A 21 -1.87 -5.89 8.93
N CYS A 22 -1.83 -5.50 10.22
CA CYS A 22 -2.61 -4.37 10.71
C CYS A 22 -2.14 -3.01 10.17
N GLY A 23 -0.88 -2.86 9.81
CA GLY A 23 -0.27 -1.56 9.56
C GLY A 23 -0.03 -0.78 10.85
N ALA A 24 0.16 0.53 10.75
CA ALA A 24 0.32 1.42 11.89
C ALA A 24 -0.95 1.46 12.74
N ILE A 25 -0.80 1.20 14.04
CA ILE A 25 -1.86 1.23 15.04
C ILE A 25 -1.40 2.02 16.26
N ASP A 26 -2.34 2.38 17.15
CA ASP A 26 -2.01 2.90 18.46
C ASP A 26 -1.25 1.83 19.27
N PRO A 27 -0.01 2.09 19.72
CA PRO A 27 0.78 1.11 20.46
C PRO A 27 0.12 0.66 21.77
N ALA A 28 -0.72 1.47 22.38
CA ALA A 28 -1.45 1.11 23.60
C ALA A 28 -2.50 0.00 23.39
N ILE A 29 -2.92 -0.22 22.16
CA ILE A 29 -3.87 -1.30 21.82
C ILE A 29 -3.24 -2.68 22.05
N VAL A 30 -1.92 -2.81 21.93
CA VAL A 30 -1.21 -4.09 22.08
C VAL A 30 -1.35 -4.63 23.50
N PRO A 31 -0.89 -3.92 24.56
CA PRO A 31 -1.05 -4.40 25.94
C PRO A 31 -2.53 -4.51 26.33
N PHE A 32 -3.40 -3.62 25.83
CA PHE A 32 -4.84 -3.69 26.11
C PHE A 32 -5.46 -5.01 25.63
N ILE A 33 -5.16 -5.44 24.39
CA ILE A 33 -5.67 -6.71 23.86
C ILE A 33 -5.04 -7.90 24.58
N MET A 34 -3.74 -7.84 24.90
CA MET A 34 -3.06 -8.89 25.66
C MET A 34 -3.76 -9.13 27.01
N GLU A 35 -4.07 -8.08 27.74
CA GLU A 35 -4.73 -8.18 29.03
C GLU A 35 -6.19 -8.63 28.89
N LYS A 36 -6.94 -8.01 28.00
CA LYS A 36 -8.38 -8.27 27.83
C LYS A 36 -8.68 -9.68 27.35
N GLU A 37 -7.91 -10.18 26.40
CA GLU A 37 -8.11 -11.49 25.76
C GLU A 37 -7.17 -12.58 26.34
N ASN A 38 -6.37 -12.23 27.35
CA ASN A 38 -5.38 -13.10 28.00
C ASN A 38 -4.41 -13.75 26.99
N LEU A 39 -3.89 -12.92 26.06
CA LEU A 39 -2.99 -13.35 25.00
C LEU A 39 -1.53 -13.09 25.39
N THR A 40 -0.66 -14.00 24.96
CA THR A 40 0.79 -13.82 25.04
C THR A 40 1.29 -12.83 23.96
N ALA A 41 2.49 -12.30 24.12
CA ALA A 41 3.11 -11.44 23.13
C ALA A 41 3.25 -12.13 21.76
N ALA A 42 3.53 -13.45 21.74
CA ALA A 42 3.61 -14.22 20.51
C ALA A 42 2.26 -14.33 19.77
N GLU A 43 1.18 -14.54 20.52
CA GLU A 43 -0.17 -14.62 19.97
C GLU A 43 -0.65 -13.27 19.42
N VAL A 44 -0.36 -12.17 20.10
CA VAL A 44 -0.66 -10.83 19.61
C VAL A 44 0.18 -10.48 18.37
N ASN A 45 1.46 -10.86 18.35
CA ASN A 45 2.28 -10.71 17.16
C ASN A 45 1.71 -11.49 15.96
N ASP A 46 1.25 -12.72 16.17
CA ASP A 46 0.57 -13.51 15.13
C ASP A 46 -0.75 -12.85 14.69
N LEU A 47 -1.54 -12.35 15.62
CA LEU A 47 -2.78 -11.60 15.33
C LEU A 47 -2.49 -10.39 14.42
N MET A 48 -1.51 -9.57 14.77
CA MET A 48 -1.15 -8.37 14.00
C MET A 48 -0.59 -8.68 12.61
N ASN A 49 0.14 -9.79 12.46
CA ASN A 49 0.78 -10.16 11.19
C ASN A 49 -0.11 -10.97 10.25
N LYS A 50 -0.97 -11.86 10.80
CA LYS A 50 -1.65 -12.89 9.99
C LYS A 50 -3.18 -12.82 10.03
N LYS A 51 -3.77 -12.15 11.02
CA LYS A 51 -5.21 -12.17 11.27
C LYS A 51 -5.85 -10.79 11.29
N SER A 52 -5.10 -9.78 10.92
CA SER A 52 -5.52 -8.37 10.84
C SER A 52 -5.73 -7.92 9.38
N GLY A 53 -5.60 -6.65 9.12
CA GLY A 53 -5.69 -6.07 7.78
C GLY A 53 -7.05 -6.25 7.12
N LEU A 54 -7.06 -6.41 5.82
CA LEU A 54 -8.30 -6.66 5.04
C LEU A 54 -9.04 -7.88 5.55
N LEU A 55 -8.32 -8.97 5.85
CA LEU A 55 -8.89 -10.19 6.40
C LEU A 55 -9.59 -9.94 7.73
N GLY A 56 -8.91 -9.29 8.67
CA GLY A 56 -9.44 -9.06 10.03
C GLY A 56 -10.66 -8.13 10.03
N ILE A 57 -10.66 -7.09 9.18
CA ILE A 57 -11.76 -6.13 9.10
C ILE A 57 -12.94 -6.73 8.35
N SER A 58 -12.72 -7.26 7.15
CA SER A 58 -13.80 -7.85 6.34
C SER A 58 -14.34 -9.15 6.95
N GLY A 59 -13.48 -9.95 7.56
CA GLY A 59 -13.82 -11.31 7.98
C GLY A 59 -13.96 -12.31 6.82
N ILE A 60 -13.60 -11.90 5.60
CA ILE A 60 -13.84 -12.68 4.37
C ILE A 60 -12.53 -13.18 3.77
N SER A 61 -11.62 -12.27 3.42
CA SER A 61 -10.39 -12.60 2.69
C SER A 61 -9.31 -11.55 2.87
N ASN A 62 -8.06 -11.95 2.69
CA ASN A 62 -6.92 -11.05 2.53
C ASN A 62 -6.73 -10.57 1.08
N ASP A 63 -7.46 -11.16 0.14
CA ASP A 63 -7.44 -10.77 -1.28
C ASP A 63 -8.44 -9.64 -1.53
N LEU A 64 -7.92 -8.51 -1.99
CA LEU A 64 -8.71 -7.31 -2.28
C LEU A 64 -9.82 -7.57 -3.32
N ARG A 65 -9.64 -8.53 -4.23
CA ARG A 65 -10.64 -8.88 -5.25
C ARG A 65 -11.88 -9.50 -4.62
N SER A 66 -11.70 -10.44 -3.70
CA SER A 66 -12.79 -11.06 -2.96
C SER A 66 -13.52 -10.07 -2.05
N VAL A 67 -12.75 -9.20 -1.38
CA VAL A 67 -13.31 -8.12 -0.54
C VAL A 67 -14.08 -7.11 -1.42
N ARG A 68 -13.59 -6.81 -2.63
CA ARG A 68 -14.30 -5.97 -3.60
C ARG A 68 -15.65 -6.56 -3.97
N GLN A 69 -15.66 -7.83 -4.35
CA GLN A 69 -16.88 -8.50 -4.75
C GLN A 69 -17.93 -8.46 -3.62
N ALA A 70 -17.55 -8.83 -2.40
CA ALA A 70 -18.44 -8.78 -1.26
C ALA A 70 -18.98 -7.36 -0.97
N SER A 71 -18.12 -6.34 -1.07
CA SER A 71 -18.54 -4.93 -0.95
C SER A 71 -19.56 -4.52 -2.02
N GLU A 72 -19.40 -5.00 -3.25
CA GLU A 72 -20.35 -4.75 -4.36
C GLU A 72 -21.68 -5.52 -4.19
N GLU A 73 -21.64 -6.62 -3.47
CA GLU A 73 -22.82 -7.41 -3.07
C GLU A 73 -23.52 -6.86 -1.81
N GLY A 74 -22.98 -5.81 -1.19
CA GLY A 74 -23.58 -5.10 -0.07
C GLY A 74 -23.07 -5.50 1.31
N ASP A 75 -21.97 -6.24 1.42
CA ASP A 75 -21.35 -6.54 2.71
C ASP A 75 -20.71 -5.28 3.31
N GLU A 76 -21.24 -4.84 4.46
CA GLU A 76 -20.82 -3.61 5.14
C GLU A 76 -19.40 -3.69 5.68
N ARG A 77 -18.94 -4.86 6.15
CA ARG A 77 -17.58 -5.02 6.65
C ARG A 77 -16.55 -5.02 5.52
N ALA A 78 -16.90 -5.60 4.39
CA ALA A 78 -16.08 -5.53 3.19
C ALA A 78 -15.95 -4.07 2.69
N GLN A 79 -17.05 -3.32 2.71
CA GLN A 79 -17.01 -1.88 2.38
C GLN A 79 -16.15 -1.10 3.39
N LEU A 80 -16.30 -1.36 4.69
CA LEU A 80 -15.47 -0.76 5.72
C LEU A 80 -13.97 -1.05 5.52
N ALA A 81 -13.61 -2.28 5.15
CA ALA A 81 -12.23 -2.65 4.85
C ALA A 81 -11.66 -1.83 3.68
N TYR A 82 -12.46 -1.59 2.64
CA TYR A 82 -12.12 -0.73 1.52
C TYR A 82 -11.92 0.73 1.95
N ASP A 83 -12.84 1.27 2.74
CA ASP A 83 -12.78 2.64 3.23
C ASP A 83 -11.56 2.87 4.11
N MET A 84 -11.26 1.94 5.01
CA MET A 84 -10.09 2.01 5.88
C MET A 84 -8.78 1.94 5.09
N TYR A 85 -8.70 1.03 4.10
CA TYR A 85 -7.52 0.91 3.24
C TYR A 85 -7.27 2.19 2.44
N SER A 86 -8.29 2.70 1.75
CA SER A 86 -8.18 3.92 0.95
C SER A 86 -7.84 5.14 1.80
N ASN A 87 -8.44 5.27 2.98
CA ASN A 87 -8.18 6.36 3.91
C ASN A 87 -6.76 6.30 4.48
N SER A 88 -6.25 5.10 4.78
CA SER A 88 -4.87 4.90 5.22
C SER A 88 -3.89 5.37 4.13
N ALA A 89 -4.05 4.94 2.88
CA ALA A 89 -3.22 5.38 1.77
C ALA A 89 -3.27 6.90 1.57
N LYS A 90 -4.47 7.50 1.66
CA LYS A 90 -4.66 8.94 1.57
C LYS A 90 -3.91 9.71 2.66
N LYS A 91 -3.93 9.22 3.90
CA LYS A 91 -3.18 9.82 5.02
C LYS A 91 -1.68 9.83 4.74
N TYR A 92 -1.11 8.74 4.25
CA TYR A 92 0.31 8.66 3.89
C TYR A 92 0.67 9.61 2.76
N ILE A 93 -0.16 9.72 1.72
CA ILE A 93 0.03 10.72 0.65
C ILE A 93 0.09 12.13 1.26
N GLY A 94 -0.86 12.49 2.11
CA GLY A 94 -0.88 13.80 2.76
C GLY A 94 0.33 14.06 3.66
N GLN A 95 0.76 13.08 4.43
CA GLN A 95 1.96 13.15 5.27
C GLN A 95 3.22 13.42 4.43
N TYR A 96 3.41 12.68 3.35
CA TYR A 96 4.59 12.84 2.50
C TYR A 96 4.58 14.15 1.72
N ILE A 97 3.44 14.61 1.24
CA ILE A 97 3.32 15.95 0.65
C ILE A 97 3.76 17.02 1.64
N ALA A 98 3.34 16.92 2.90
CA ALA A 98 3.71 17.88 3.94
C ALA A 98 5.22 17.82 4.25
N VAL A 99 5.81 16.62 4.38
CA VAL A 99 7.24 16.44 4.67
C VAL A 99 8.14 16.90 3.53
N MET A 100 7.73 16.67 2.27
CA MET A 100 8.48 17.06 1.08
C MET A 100 8.28 18.54 0.71
N GLY A 101 7.29 19.22 1.28
CA GLY A 101 6.92 20.58 0.90
C GLY A 101 6.20 20.69 -0.45
N GLY A 102 5.67 19.60 -0.95
CA GLY A 102 4.97 19.46 -2.23
C GLY A 102 5.34 18.17 -2.94
N VAL A 103 4.73 17.92 -4.10
CA VAL A 103 4.99 16.75 -4.94
C VAL A 103 4.67 17.06 -6.40
N ASP A 104 5.49 16.58 -7.33
CA ASP A 104 5.25 16.73 -8.77
C ASP A 104 4.48 15.55 -9.35
N ALA A 105 4.70 14.35 -8.80
CA ALA A 105 4.05 13.13 -9.27
C ALA A 105 3.84 12.12 -8.15
N ILE A 106 2.75 11.34 -8.27
CA ILE A 106 2.44 10.19 -7.43
C ILE A 106 2.49 8.95 -8.33
N VAL A 107 3.39 8.02 -8.01
CA VAL A 107 3.54 6.78 -8.74
C VAL A 107 2.78 5.67 -8.02
N LEU A 108 1.93 4.98 -8.76
CA LEU A 108 1.19 3.80 -8.32
C LEU A 108 1.81 2.56 -8.95
N THR A 109 2.09 1.57 -8.13
CA THR A 109 2.77 0.34 -8.56
C THR A 109 2.19 -0.87 -7.82
N ALA A 110 2.63 -2.06 -8.19
CA ALA A 110 2.20 -3.33 -7.62
C ALA A 110 0.68 -3.61 -7.75
N GLY A 111 0.25 -4.75 -7.22
CA GLY A 111 -1.07 -5.33 -7.49
C GLY A 111 -2.26 -4.38 -7.33
N VAL A 112 -2.33 -3.65 -6.22
CA VAL A 112 -3.44 -2.72 -5.93
C VAL A 112 -3.34 -1.46 -6.78
N GLY A 113 -2.14 -0.86 -6.85
CA GLY A 113 -1.89 0.35 -7.61
C GLY A 113 -2.16 0.17 -9.11
N GLU A 114 -1.76 -0.96 -9.66
CA GLU A 114 -1.88 -1.27 -11.08
C GLU A 114 -3.27 -1.74 -11.49
N ASN A 115 -3.94 -2.56 -10.66
CA ASN A 115 -5.08 -3.37 -11.09
C ASN A 115 -6.42 -3.00 -10.44
N CYS A 116 -6.47 -2.09 -9.46
CA CYS A 116 -7.71 -1.74 -8.78
C CYS A 116 -8.14 -0.29 -9.02
N ASP A 117 -8.90 -0.06 -10.08
CA ASP A 117 -9.46 1.24 -10.44
C ASP A 117 -10.36 1.85 -9.36
N LYS A 118 -11.18 1.02 -8.69
CA LYS A 118 -12.04 1.42 -7.56
C LYS A 118 -11.19 1.96 -6.42
N MET A 119 -10.13 1.25 -6.03
CA MET A 119 -9.26 1.67 -4.94
C MET A 119 -8.53 2.99 -5.27
N ARG A 120 -7.96 3.11 -6.49
CA ARG A 120 -7.33 4.36 -6.93
C ARG A 120 -8.30 5.53 -6.86
N ARG A 121 -9.52 5.37 -7.36
CA ARG A 121 -10.57 6.40 -7.26
C ARG A 121 -10.83 6.82 -5.82
N MET A 122 -10.91 5.86 -4.89
CA MET A 122 -11.19 6.14 -3.48
C MET A 122 -10.01 6.86 -2.80
N ILE A 123 -8.78 6.47 -3.10
CA ILE A 123 -7.56 7.10 -2.57
C ILE A 123 -7.49 8.57 -2.98
N PHE A 124 -7.73 8.87 -4.26
CA PHE A 124 -7.60 10.24 -4.79
C PHE A 124 -8.86 11.12 -4.62
N ALA A 125 -9.98 10.54 -4.22
CA ALA A 125 -11.20 11.32 -3.95
C ALA A 125 -10.96 12.35 -2.82
N GLY A 126 -11.26 13.63 -3.11
CA GLY A 126 -11.11 14.72 -2.15
C GLY A 126 -9.69 15.31 -2.03
N LEU A 127 -8.76 14.92 -2.92
CA LEU A 127 -7.41 15.48 -2.97
C LEU A 127 -7.26 16.66 -3.96
N GLN A 128 -8.35 17.08 -4.61
CA GLN A 128 -8.34 18.21 -5.55
C GLN A 128 -7.79 19.52 -4.95
N PRO A 129 -8.06 19.86 -3.68
CA PRO A 129 -7.46 21.05 -3.06
C PRO A 129 -5.93 21.01 -2.95
N LEU A 130 -5.32 19.83 -3.11
CA LEU A 130 -3.88 19.64 -3.14
C LEU A 130 -3.32 19.59 -4.57
N GLY A 131 -4.09 20.00 -5.58
CA GLY A 131 -3.68 19.94 -6.98
C GLY A 131 -3.71 18.54 -7.60
N ILE A 132 -4.24 17.54 -6.90
CA ILE A 132 -4.25 16.14 -7.31
C ILE A 132 -5.62 15.79 -7.89
N LYS A 133 -5.73 15.62 -9.20
CA LYS A 133 -7.00 15.35 -9.89
C LYS A 133 -6.89 14.09 -10.73
N ILE A 134 -7.63 13.05 -10.34
CA ILE A 134 -7.71 11.80 -11.10
C ILE A 134 -8.73 11.91 -12.24
N ASP A 135 -8.35 11.45 -13.43
CA ASP A 135 -9.24 11.24 -14.56
C ASP A 135 -9.90 9.86 -14.45
N LEU A 136 -11.21 9.83 -14.29
CA LEU A 136 -11.95 8.59 -14.07
C LEU A 136 -12.04 7.71 -15.32
N GLU A 137 -11.97 8.27 -16.52
CA GLU A 137 -11.98 7.50 -17.77
C GLU A 137 -10.62 6.86 -18.00
N LYS A 138 -9.53 7.65 -17.92
CA LYS A 138 -8.16 7.13 -17.98
C LYS A 138 -7.91 6.05 -16.90
N ASN A 139 -8.46 6.25 -15.70
CA ASN A 139 -8.36 5.29 -14.60
C ASN A 139 -9.03 3.95 -14.89
N ARG A 140 -10.19 3.97 -15.59
CA ARG A 140 -10.97 2.75 -15.92
C ARG A 140 -10.50 2.06 -17.19
N ALA A 141 -9.71 2.69 -18.02
CA ALA A 141 -9.41 2.27 -19.38
C ALA A 141 -8.80 0.87 -19.54
N GLY A 142 -8.50 0.16 -18.44
CA GLY A 142 -8.04 -1.23 -18.46
C GLY A 142 -6.72 -1.47 -19.21
N LEU A 143 -6.02 -0.40 -19.56
CA LEU A 143 -4.75 -0.45 -20.30
C LEU A 143 -3.67 -1.07 -19.39
N ARG A 144 -2.85 -1.89 -19.99
CA ARG A 144 -1.64 -2.43 -19.33
C ARG A 144 -0.45 -1.53 -19.60
N GLY A 145 0.54 -1.62 -18.73
CA GLY A 145 1.78 -0.87 -18.87
C GLY A 145 1.74 0.50 -18.20
N GLU A 146 2.80 1.24 -18.45
CA GLU A 146 3.00 2.57 -17.92
C GLU A 146 1.98 3.56 -18.51
N ARG A 147 1.33 4.34 -17.63
CA ARG A 147 0.31 5.31 -18.04
C ARG A 147 0.03 6.37 -17.01
N GLU A 148 -0.34 7.53 -17.49
CA GLU A 148 -0.84 8.62 -16.66
C GLU A 148 -2.37 8.57 -16.57
N ILE A 149 -2.88 8.81 -15.35
CA ILE A 149 -4.32 8.81 -15.05
C ILE A 149 -4.79 10.11 -14.37
N SER A 150 -3.98 11.17 -14.42
CA SER A 150 -4.40 12.51 -13.99
C SER A 150 -5.19 13.22 -15.11
N THR A 151 -6.00 14.21 -14.70
CA THR A 151 -6.62 15.16 -15.65
C THR A 151 -5.55 16.10 -16.21
N ASP A 152 -5.83 16.73 -17.35
CA ASP A 152 -4.90 17.63 -18.01
C ASP A 152 -4.65 18.93 -17.20
N ASP A 153 -5.57 19.29 -16.30
CA ASP A 153 -5.46 20.42 -15.38
C ASP A 153 -5.00 20.03 -13.96
N SER A 154 -4.51 18.82 -13.79
CA SER A 154 -3.90 18.38 -12.53
C SER A 154 -2.51 18.98 -12.37
N GLU A 155 -2.23 19.62 -11.24
CA GLU A 155 -0.90 20.14 -10.90
C GLU A 155 0.06 19.00 -10.58
N VAL A 156 -0.45 17.92 -9.99
CA VAL A 156 0.31 16.72 -9.63
C VAL A 156 -0.06 15.59 -10.58
N ARG A 157 0.94 14.97 -11.19
CA ARG A 157 0.73 13.83 -12.09
C ARG A 157 0.43 12.56 -11.28
N ILE A 158 -0.52 11.76 -11.75
CA ILE A 158 -0.80 10.43 -11.20
C ILE A 158 -0.41 9.41 -12.27
N VAL A 159 0.63 8.63 -12.00
CA VAL A 159 1.20 7.70 -12.97
C VAL A 159 1.12 6.27 -12.44
N ILE A 160 0.75 5.33 -13.29
CA ILE A 160 0.83 3.91 -12.99
C ILE A 160 2.08 3.37 -13.69
N ILE A 161 2.99 2.77 -12.92
CA ILE A 161 4.21 2.14 -13.43
C ILE A 161 4.23 0.70 -12.94
N PRO A 162 4.12 -0.30 -13.82
CA PRO A 162 4.23 -1.70 -13.42
C PRO A 162 5.57 -2.01 -12.76
N THR A 163 5.52 -2.81 -11.73
CA THR A 163 6.73 -3.29 -11.07
C THR A 163 7.35 -4.40 -11.90
N ASP A 164 8.66 -4.34 -12.13
CA ASP A 164 9.44 -5.38 -12.80
C ASP A 164 10.58 -5.86 -11.87
N GLU A 165 10.18 -6.52 -10.77
CA GLU A 165 11.11 -7.00 -9.75
C GLU A 165 12.03 -8.10 -10.31
N GLU A 166 11.51 -8.98 -11.16
CA GLU A 166 12.27 -10.08 -11.76
C GLU A 166 13.41 -9.56 -12.63
N TYR A 167 13.14 -8.53 -13.42
CA TYR A 167 14.16 -7.86 -14.22
C TYR A 167 15.25 -7.22 -13.35
N MET A 168 14.85 -6.55 -12.28
CA MET A 168 15.79 -5.91 -11.36
C MET A 168 16.69 -6.94 -10.67
N ILE A 169 16.13 -8.03 -10.17
CA ILE A 169 16.88 -9.12 -9.56
C ILE A 169 17.84 -9.73 -10.58
N ALA A 170 17.38 -10.01 -11.80
CA ALA A 170 18.21 -10.59 -12.86
C ALA A 170 19.37 -9.64 -13.24
N ARG A 171 19.08 -8.35 -13.39
CA ARG A 171 20.08 -7.31 -13.70
C ARG A 171 21.15 -7.21 -12.61
N ASP A 172 20.72 -7.10 -11.36
CA ASP A 172 21.62 -6.92 -10.24
C ASP A 172 22.46 -8.19 -10.01
N THR A 173 21.86 -9.39 -10.14
CA THR A 173 22.58 -10.67 -10.12
C THR A 173 23.62 -10.73 -11.24
N TYR A 174 23.26 -10.36 -12.46
CA TYR A 174 24.19 -10.34 -13.60
C TYR A 174 25.37 -9.40 -13.36
N GLN A 175 25.12 -8.21 -12.82
CA GLN A 175 26.16 -7.23 -12.50
C GLN A 175 27.13 -7.79 -11.43
N LEU A 176 26.59 -8.31 -10.33
CA LEU A 176 27.41 -8.89 -9.26
C LEU A 176 28.30 -10.05 -9.74
N VAL A 177 27.75 -10.93 -10.56
CA VAL A 177 28.53 -12.06 -11.13
C VAL A 177 29.61 -11.57 -12.11
N LYS A 178 29.27 -10.57 -12.95
CA LYS A 178 30.20 -10.04 -13.96
C LYS A 178 31.35 -9.24 -13.32
N GLU A 179 31.09 -8.48 -12.28
CA GLU A 179 32.07 -7.65 -11.60
C GLU A 179 32.93 -8.41 -10.60
N GLY A 180 32.62 -9.69 -10.34
CA GLY A 180 33.36 -10.56 -9.41
C GLY A 180 33.33 -10.09 -7.97
N THR A 181 32.34 -9.28 -7.59
CA THR A 181 32.23 -8.61 -6.30
C THR A 181 31.31 -9.38 -5.34
N LEU A 182 31.51 -10.66 -5.14
CA LEU A 182 30.89 -11.38 -4.03
C LEU A 182 31.94 -12.05 -3.17
N GLU A 183 32.59 -11.28 -2.31
CA GLU A 183 33.02 -11.85 -1.03
C GLU A 183 31.77 -11.90 -0.13
N ILE A 184 31.23 -13.11 0.05
CA ILE A 184 30.02 -13.40 0.85
C ILE A 184 30.23 -13.10 2.36
N THR A 185 31.32 -12.51 2.75
CA THR A 185 31.76 -12.30 4.13
C THR A 185 31.18 -11.06 4.81
N GLU A 186 30.45 -10.19 4.11
CA GLU A 186 29.93 -8.94 4.69
C GLU A 186 28.38 -8.89 4.82
N LEU A 187 27.68 -10.02 4.65
CA LEU A 187 26.22 -10.09 4.78
C LEU A 187 25.75 -10.95 5.96
N VAL A 188 26.52 -11.06 7.04
CA VAL A 188 26.08 -11.71 8.29
C VAL A 188 26.09 -10.72 9.42
#